data_7a156e822f0132fb610396768068f45d
#
_entry.id   7a156e822f0132fb610396768068f45d
#
_cell.length_a   1.000
_cell.length_b   1.000
_cell.length_c   1.000
_cell.angle_alpha   90.00
_cell.angle_beta   90.00
_cell.angle_gamma   90.00
#
_symmetry.space_group_name_H-M   'P 1'
#
loop_
_entity.id
_entity.type
_entity.pdbx_description
1 polymer ?
#
loop_
_entity_poly.entity_id
_entity_poly.type
_entity_poly.pdbx_seq_one_letter_code
_entity_poly.pdbx_strand_id
1 'polypeptide(L)'
;MVSGVSHPMLYRVLPSSLYLAAYFMVAGALVSQAELSSTPLKELLSVQTGVQTLLTKVRPAVVAIRTHDGTASGVIINAEGLILTAAHVAEKPGREMRVVLEDGKVVKAVTLGLDKTTDAALMQLHDTDKAWPHVKLSREVVKALPGSWCFALGHPGGFDKERGVVLRVGKIIRQTANSLQTDCVLMGGDSGGPLFNLKGEVIGIHSQIWEQRDHNMHVSMAPFLRSWDEMKSSLVIRVWGTGSGGYLGAAIDVNAAGKVEVLEVLEGSPAQKAGLIAGDVVEALETQPVSSASQFSNAVRVRPAGDEILLRVLRDQATRELRVKLASRPKEDEG
;
A
#
# COMPACT_ATOMS: atom_id res chain seq x y z
N MET A 1 57.34 27.41 75.17
CA MET A 1 57.34 25.95 74.99
C MET A 1 56.05 25.53 74.38
N VAL A 2 56.00 25.23 73.11
CA VAL A 2 55.08 24.28 72.48
C VAL A 2 55.60 24.10 71.03
N SER A 3 56.02 22.89 70.72
CA SER A 3 56.60 22.42 69.47
C SER A 3 55.55 22.24 68.40
N GLY A 4 55.71 22.92 67.27
CA GLY A 4 54.92 22.69 66.05
C GLY A 4 55.51 21.55 65.24
N VAL A 5 54.72 20.51 64.99
CA VAL A 5 55.04 19.36 64.11
C VAL A 5 54.44 19.66 62.73
N SER A 6 55.29 19.95 61.76
CA SER A 6 54.91 20.06 60.35
C SER A 6 54.86 18.68 59.70
N HIS A 7 53.72 18.31 59.15
CA HIS A 7 53.58 17.11 58.33
C HIS A 7 53.89 17.47 56.86
N PRO A 8 54.71 16.73 56.13
CA PRO A 8 54.91 16.95 54.69
C PRO A 8 53.75 16.29 53.89
N MET A 9 53.12 17.08 53.04
CA MET A 9 52.17 16.62 52.04
C MET A 9 52.92 15.84 50.97
N LEU A 10 52.73 14.55 50.92
CA LEU A 10 53.21 13.64 49.87
C LEU A 10 52.30 13.79 48.63
N TYR A 11 52.73 14.55 47.64
CA TYR A 11 52.13 14.52 46.30
C TYR A 11 52.49 13.19 45.63
N ARG A 12 51.52 12.28 45.50
CA ARG A 12 51.68 11.07 44.73
C ARG A 12 51.57 11.42 43.27
N VAL A 13 52.71 11.55 42.57
CA VAL A 13 52.74 11.66 41.10
C VAL A 13 52.43 10.31 40.53
N LEU A 14 51.28 10.18 39.86
CA LEU A 14 50.90 8.98 39.11
C LEU A 14 51.88 8.78 37.95
N PRO A 15 52.28 7.54 37.63
CA PRO A 15 53.23 7.27 36.57
C PRO A 15 52.62 7.66 35.20
N SER A 16 53.44 8.26 34.34
CA SER A 16 53.09 8.75 32.99
C SER A 16 52.44 7.70 32.10
N SER A 17 52.62 6.41 32.40
CA SER A 17 51.95 5.30 31.71
C SER A 17 50.43 5.26 31.87
N LEU A 18 49.91 5.78 33.01
CA LEU A 18 48.43 5.86 33.24
C LEU A 18 47.78 6.95 32.42
N TYR A 19 48.44 8.06 32.14
CA TYR A 19 47.92 9.13 31.28
C TYR A 19 47.88 8.68 29.81
N LEU A 20 48.86 7.90 29.37
CA LEU A 20 48.90 7.36 28.00
C LEU A 20 47.78 6.34 27.77
N ALA A 21 47.52 5.45 28.74
CA ALA A 21 46.44 4.47 28.66
C ALA A 21 45.05 5.14 28.63
N ALA A 22 44.81 6.20 29.43
CA ALA A 22 43.59 6.97 29.44
C ALA A 22 43.40 7.72 28.11
N TYR A 23 44.45 8.28 27.53
CA TYR A 23 44.36 8.97 26.23
C TYR A 23 44.01 8.00 25.09
N PHE A 24 44.58 6.80 25.04
CA PHE A 24 44.23 5.78 24.05
C PHE A 24 42.80 5.24 24.22
N MET A 25 42.27 5.08 25.45
CA MET A 25 40.91 4.68 25.69
C MET A 25 39.90 5.78 25.23
N VAL A 26 40.18 7.04 25.50
CA VAL A 26 39.32 8.16 25.06
C VAL A 26 39.39 8.33 23.55
N ALA A 27 40.58 8.22 22.94
CA ALA A 27 40.73 8.27 21.49
C ALA A 27 40.04 7.10 20.78
N GLY A 28 40.16 5.88 21.32
CA GLY A 28 39.47 4.69 20.81
C GLY A 28 37.95 4.78 20.91
N ALA A 29 37.43 5.36 22.01
CA ALA A 29 35.98 5.59 22.18
C ALA A 29 35.45 6.67 21.23
N LEU A 30 36.23 7.73 20.97
CA LEU A 30 35.88 8.78 20.01
C LEU A 30 35.88 8.26 18.56
N VAL A 31 36.82 7.41 18.17
CA VAL A 31 36.84 6.77 16.85
C VAL A 31 35.65 5.83 16.69
N SER A 32 35.31 5.05 17.72
CA SER A 32 34.13 4.17 17.70
C SER A 32 32.81 4.95 17.60
N GLN A 33 32.69 6.08 18.30
CA GLN A 33 31.51 6.94 18.19
C GLN A 33 31.43 7.65 16.83
N ALA A 34 32.55 8.05 16.24
CA ALA A 34 32.59 8.66 14.91
C ALA A 34 32.22 7.64 13.80
N GLU A 35 32.62 6.38 13.93
CA GLU A 35 32.20 5.31 13.01
C GLU A 35 30.73 4.95 13.17
N LEU A 36 30.19 4.89 14.37
CA LEU A 36 28.78 4.66 14.63
C LEU A 36 27.90 5.81 14.09
N SER A 37 28.36 7.06 14.13
CA SER A 37 27.62 8.20 13.58
C SER A 37 27.73 8.31 12.05
N SER A 38 28.73 7.72 11.41
CA SER A 38 28.93 7.78 9.96
C SER A 38 28.12 6.74 9.19
N THR A 39 27.70 5.64 9.82
CA THR A 39 26.96 4.54 9.18
C THR A 39 25.58 4.99 8.64
N PRO A 40 24.73 5.69 9.40
CA PRO A 40 23.47 6.20 8.89
C PRO A 40 23.63 7.20 7.74
N LEU A 41 24.64 8.06 7.79
CA LEU A 41 24.93 9.02 6.73
C LEU A 41 25.36 8.32 5.43
N LYS A 42 26.22 7.31 5.52
CA LYS A 42 26.61 6.50 4.35
C LYS A 42 25.43 5.80 3.71
N GLU A 43 24.51 5.25 4.51
CA GLU A 43 23.29 4.64 4.02
C GLU A 43 22.44 5.67 3.27
N LEU A 44 22.19 6.83 3.85
CA LEU A 44 21.40 7.90 3.22
C LEU A 44 22.02 8.38 1.90
N LEU A 45 23.34 8.58 1.86
CA LEU A 45 24.06 8.95 0.64
C LEU A 45 23.99 7.85 -0.43
N SER A 46 24.05 6.58 -0.03
CA SER A 46 23.88 5.45 -0.94
C SER A 46 22.46 5.42 -1.55
N VAL A 47 21.43 5.62 -0.72
CA VAL A 47 20.04 5.71 -1.17
C VAL A 47 19.87 6.90 -2.13
N GLN A 48 20.37 8.07 -1.77
CA GLN A 48 20.32 9.27 -2.61
C GLN A 48 20.94 9.01 -3.99
N THR A 49 22.18 8.54 -4.03
CA THR A 49 22.90 8.27 -5.28
C THR A 49 22.20 7.19 -6.11
N GLY A 50 21.74 6.12 -5.45
CA GLY A 50 21.00 5.04 -6.09
C GLY A 50 19.70 5.53 -6.73
N VAL A 51 18.89 6.29 -5.99
CA VAL A 51 17.63 6.86 -6.51
C VAL A 51 17.89 7.85 -7.65
N GLN A 52 18.88 8.74 -7.54
CA GLN A 52 19.24 9.67 -8.62
C GLN A 52 19.63 8.94 -9.90
N THR A 53 20.41 7.87 -9.81
CA THR A 53 20.81 7.04 -10.95
C THR A 53 19.60 6.31 -11.56
N LEU A 54 18.70 5.80 -10.74
CA LEU A 54 17.49 5.10 -11.20
C LEU A 54 16.48 6.07 -11.83
N LEU A 55 16.35 7.27 -11.27
CA LEU A 55 15.40 8.28 -11.75
C LEU A 55 15.57 8.57 -13.25
N THR A 56 16.80 8.72 -13.71
CA THR A 56 17.07 8.97 -15.16
C THR A 56 16.63 7.82 -16.05
N LYS A 57 16.58 6.59 -15.53
CA LYS A 57 16.19 5.39 -16.28
C LYS A 57 14.68 5.16 -16.26
N VAL A 58 14.02 5.42 -15.12
CA VAL A 58 12.60 5.06 -14.94
C VAL A 58 11.65 6.22 -15.28
N ARG A 59 12.11 7.47 -15.16
CA ARG A 59 11.30 8.67 -15.40
C ARG A 59 10.62 8.70 -16.76
N PRO A 60 11.28 8.30 -17.90
CA PRO A 60 10.65 8.32 -19.20
C PRO A 60 9.46 7.37 -19.37
N ALA A 61 9.33 6.38 -18.50
CA ALA A 61 8.21 5.45 -18.50
C ALA A 61 7.02 5.92 -17.63
N VAL A 62 7.20 6.97 -16.80
CA VAL A 62 6.13 7.52 -15.96
C VAL A 62 5.37 8.58 -16.75
N VAL A 63 4.06 8.43 -16.83
CA VAL A 63 3.21 9.25 -17.69
C VAL A 63 2.12 9.94 -16.87
N ALA A 64 1.69 11.13 -17.33
CA ALA A 64 0.48 11.75 -16.84
C ALA A 64 -0.71 11.30 -17.69
N ILE A 65 -1.86 11.09 -17.06
CA ILE A 65 -3.10 10.68 -17.71
C ILE A 65 -4.12 11.82 -17.52
N ARG A 66 -4.73 12.28 -18.61
CA ARG A 66 -5.85 13.22 -18.55
C ARG A 66 -7.15 12.45 -18.44
N THR A 67 -7.86 12.65 -17.32
CA THR A 67 -9.20 12.11 -17.10
C THR A 67 -10.26 13.15 -17.47
N HIS A 68 -11.56 12.81 -17.39
CA HIS A 68 -12.64 13.77 -17.63
C HIS A 68 -12.62 14.92 -16.61
N ASP A 69 -12.42 14.58 -15.34
CA ASP A 69 -12.58 15.53 -14.23
C ASP A 69 -11.25 15.97 -13.59
N GLY A 70 -10.11 15.59 -14.21
CA GLY A 70 -8.81 15.93 -13.63
C GLY A 70 -7.62 15.24 -14.30
N THR A 71 -6.69 14.85 -13.47
CA THR A 71 -5.44 14.22 -13.92
C THR A 71 -5.08 13.03 -13.02
N ALA A 72 -4.33 12.12 -13.60
CA ALA A 72 -3.78 10.94 -12.93
C ALA A 72 -2.39 10.63 -13.47
N SER A 73 -1.82 9.55 -13.01
CA SER A 73 -0.51 9.03 -13.44
C SER A 73 -0.62 7.58 -13.89
N GLY A 74 0.42 7.11 -14.57
CA GLY A 74 0.58 5.72 -14.96
C GLY A 74 2.04 5.38 -15.19
N VAL A 75 2.33 4.11 -15.46
CA VAL A 75 3.68 3.65 -15.79
C VAL A 75 3.67 2.65 -16.93
N ILE A 76 4.48 2.89 -17.95
CA ILE A 76 4.67 1.99 -19.09
C ILE A 76 5.59 0.84 -18.65
N ILE A 77 5.19 -0.40 -18.91
CA ILE A 77 5.86 -1.60 -18.37
C ILE A 77 6.41 -2.56 -19.44
N ASN A 78 6.14 -2.28 -20.70
CA ASN A 78 6.72 -3.04 -21.82
C ASN A 78 6.91 -2.15 -23.07
N ALA A 79 7.63 -2.67 -24.03
CA ALA A 79 7.95 -1.94 -25.26
C ALA A 79 6.71 -1.65 -26.12
N GLU A 80 5.66 -2.46 -26.02
CA GLU A 80 4.40 -2.31 -26.76
C GLU A 80 3.49 -1.23 -26.15
N GLY A 81 3.89 -0.61 -25.04
CA GLY A 81 3.17 0.50 -24.42
C GLY A 81 2.03 0.09 -23.51
N LEU A 82 2.13 -1.07 -22.87
CA LEU A 82 1.19 -1.44 -21.80
C LEU A 82 1.46 -0.60 -20.55
N ILE A 83 0.40 -0.02 -19.98
CA ILE A 83 0.47 0.89 -18.84
C ILE A 83 -0.26 0.25 -17.64
N LEU A 84 0.36 0.33 -16.45
CA LEU A 84 -0.33 0.14 -15.18
C LEU A 84 -0.85 1.47 -14.67
N THR A 85 -2.07 1.45 -14.13
CA THR A 85 -2.70 2.57 -13.45
C THR A 85 -3.70 2.08 -12.39
N ALA A 86 -4.45 2.98 -11.75
CA ALA A 86 -5.48 2.64 -10.78
C ALA A 86 -6.84 2.40 -11.47
N ALA A 87 -7.67 1.51 -10.87
CA ALA A 87 -8.98 1.20 -11.46
C ALA A 87 -9.95 2.40 -11.45
N HIS A 88 -9.88 3.25 -10.42
CA HIS A 88 -10.68 4.48 -10.36
C HIS A 88 -10.28 5.50 -11.44
N VAL A 89 -9.03 5.44 -11.97
CA VAL A 89 -8.56 6.26 -13.11
C VAL A 89 -9.11 5.70 -14.43
N ALA A 90 -9.05 4.38 -14.61
CA ALA A 90 -9.53 3.71 -15.83
C ALA A 90 -11.06 3.67 -15.92
N GLU A 91 -11.78 3.54 -14.79
CA GLU A 91 -13.23 3.45 -14.58
C GLU A 91 -13.90 2.24 -15.24
N LYS A 92 -13.68 2.02 -16.53
CA LYS A 92 -14.21 0.90 -17.33
C LYS A 92 -13.33 0.62 -18.55
N PRO A 93 -13.37 -0.60 -19.12
CA PRO A 93 -12.67 -0.92 -20.36
C PRO A 93 -13.17 -0.13 -21.57
N GLY A 94 -12.31 0.01 -22.57
CA GLY A 94 -12.64 0.61 -23.88
C GLY A 94 -12.73 2.14 -23.87
N ARG A 95 -12.30 2.83 -22.79
CA ARG A 95 -12.26 4.30 -22.80
C ARG A 95 -11.01 4.80 -23.50
N GLU A 96 -11.21 5.76 -24.40
CA GLU A 96 -10.13 6.54 -24.98
C GLU A 96 -9.56 7.52 -23.96
N MET A 97 -8.27 7.44 -23.70
CA MET A 97 -7.56 8.30 -22.76
C MET A 97 -6.44 9.06 -23.47
N ARG A 98 -6.10 10.23 -22.93
CA ARG A 98 -4.93 11.01 -23.38
C ARG A 98 -3.81 10.87 -22.37
N VAL A 99 -2.69 10.36 -22.83
CA VAL A 99 -1.47 10.14 -22.05
C VAL A 99 -0.45 11.18 -22.44
N VAL A 100 0.15 11.85 -21.47
CA VAL A 100 1.20 12.85 -21.69
C VAL A 100 2.52 12.24 -21.29
N LEU A 101 3.44 12.16 -22.24
CA LEU A 101 4.80 11.65 -22.08
C LEU A 101 5.70 12.68 -21.40
N GLU A 102 6.90 12.25 -20.99
CA GLU A 102 7.90 13.11 -20.36
C GLU A 102 8.25 14.36 -21.17
N ASP A 103 8.33 14.26 -22.51
CA ASP A 103 8.61 15.36 -23.42
C ASP A 103 7.39 16.31 -23.64
N GLY A 104 6.26 16.02 -23.03
CA GLY A 104 5.00 16.75 -23.16
C GLY A 104 4.14 16.32 -24.36
N LYS A 105 4.61 15.35 -25.18
CA LYS A 105 3.82 14.82 -26.28
C LYS A 105 2.59 14.09 -25.75
N VAL A 106 1.42 14.39 -26.35
CA VAL A 106 0.16 13.72 -26.02
C VAL A 106 -0.05 12.57 -27.00
N VAL A 107 -0.26 11.38 -26.45
CA VAL A 107 -0.57 10.16 -27.19
C VAL A 107 -1.91 9.58 -26.72
N LYS A 108 -2.53 8.75 -27.57
CA LYS A 108 -3.80 8.09 -27.22
C LYS A 108 -3.53 6.73 -26.60
N ALA A 109 -4.39 6.35 -25.68
CA ALA A 109 -4.43 5.03 -25.06
C ALA A 109 -5.88 4.59 -24.89
N VAL A 110 -6.08 3.29 -24.79
CA VAL A 110 -7.38 2.68 -24.43
C VAL A 110 -7.25 1.97 -23.10
N THR A 111 -8.26 2.10 -22.26
CA THR A 111 -8.35 1.33 -21.02
C THR A 111 -8.67 -0.13 -21.34
N LEU A 112 -7.93 -1.05 -20.75
CA LEU A 112 -8.19 -2.48 -20.78
C LEU A 112 -9.01 -2.90 -19.55
N GLY A 113 -8.78 -4.11 -19.06
CA GLY A 113 -9.44 -4.61 -17.84
C GLY A 113 -8.95 -3.96 -16.57
N LEU A 114 -9.75 -4.12 -15.55
CA LEU A 114 -9.48 -3.55 -14.23
C LEU A 114 -10.05 -4.41 -13.10
N ASP A 115 -9.38 -4.40 -11.97
CA ASP A 115 -9.84 -5.01 -10.72
C ASP A 115 -10.30 -3.90 -9.77
N LYS A 116 -11.62 -3.70 -9.67
CA LYS A 116 -12.23 -2.69 -8.79
C LYS A 116 -12.07 -3.00 -7.30
N THR A 117 -11.70 -4.23 -6.97
CA THR A 117 -11.58 -4.68 -5.58
C THR A 117 -10.28 -4.26 -4.95
N THR A 118 -9.26 -4.22 -5.77
CA THR A 118 -7.89 -3.88 -5.37
C THR A 118 -7.43 -2.56 -5.96
N ASP A 119 -8.26 -1.93 -6.80
CA ASP A 119 -7.97 -0.69 -7.50
C ASP A 119 -6.84 -0.82 -8.54
N ALA A 120 -6.70 -1.97 -9.19
CA ALA A 120 -5.70 -2.23 -10.23
C ALA A 120 -6.30 -2.10 -11.64
N ALA A 121 -5.60 -1.51 -12.60
CA ALA A 121 -6.04 -1.41 -13.99
C ALA A 121 -4.90 -1.43 -15.01
N LEU A 122 -5.22 -1.85 -16.22
CA LEU A 122 -4.36 -1.81 -17.39
C LEU A 122 -4.89 -0.83 -18.44
N MET A 123 -3.96 -0.21 -19.17
CA MET A 123 -4.24 0.59 -20.36
C MET A 123 -3.23 0.23 -21.45
N GLN A 124 -3.58 0.44 -22.71
CA GLN A 124 -2.70 0.19 -23.85
C GLN A 124 -2.56 1.46 -24.68
N LEU A 125 -1.32 1.87 -24.98
CA LEU A 125 -1.05 2.90 -25.98
C LEU A 125 -1.45 2.39 -27.38
N HIS A 126 -2.01 3.25 -28.22
CA HIS A 126 -2.49 2.85 -29.56
C HIS A 126 -1.36 2.48 -30.53
N ASP A 127 -0.22 3.16 -30.45
CA ASP A 127 0.93 2.90 -31.30
C ASP A 127 1.79 1.79 -30.69
N THR A 128 1.48 0.55 -31.04
CA THR A 128 2.17 -0.65 -30.55
C THR A 128 3.40 -1.03 -31.36
N ASP A 129 3.56 -0.45 -32.55
CA ASP A 129 4.69 -0.72 -33.45
C ASP A 129 5.95 0.07 -33.06
N LYS A 130 5.77 1.03 -32.18
CA LYS A 130 6.86 1.84 -31.63
C LYS A 130 7.34 1.24 -30.31
N ALA A 131 8.66 1.13 -30.16
CA ALA A 131 9.23 0.77 -28.85
C ALA A 131 9.13 1.94 -27.87
N TRP A 132 8.38 1.74 -26.79
CA TRP A 132 8.18 2.72 -25.74
C TRP A 132 9.19 2.57 -24.60
N PRO A 133 9.66 3.68 -23.98
CA PRO A 133 10.38 3.62 -22.73
C PRO A 133 9.54 2.87 -21.70
N HIS A 134 10.12 1.90 -21.02
CA HIS A 134 9.38 1.08 -20.07
C HIS A 134 10.26 0.64 -18.90
N VAL A 135 9.62 0.21 -17.81
CA VAL A 135 10.26 -0.29 -16.60
C VAL A 135 9.89 -1.74 -16.32
N LYS A 136 10.69 -2.39 -15.50
CA LYS A 136 10.43 -3.77 -15.07
C LYS A 136 9.46 -3.79 -13.90
N LEU A 137 8.63 -4.83 -13.86
CA LEU A 137 7.83 -5.17 -12.69
C LEU A 137 8.62 -6.08 -11.77
N SER A 138 8.49 -5.89 -10.47
CA SER A 138 8.89 -6.90 -9.51
C SER A 138 7.95 -8.08 -9.61
N ARG A 139 8.43 -9.22 -10.11
CA ARG A 139 7.68 -10.48 -10.19
C ARG A 139 7.71 -11.29 -8.91
N GLU A 140 8.68 -11.02 -8.08
CA GLU A 140 8.64 -11.51 -6.72
C GLU A 140 7.51 -10.74 -6.03
N VAL A 141 6.52 -11.46 -5.48
CA VAL A 141 5.67 -10.90 -4.43
C VAL A 141 6.63 -10.60 -3.29
N VAL A 142 7.33 -9.49 -3.46
CA VAL A 142 8.35 -9.05 -2.53
C VAL A 142 7.67 -9.02 -1.18
N LYS A 143 8.17 -9.81 -0.25
CA LYS A 143 8.02 -9.47 1.15
C LYS A 143 8.73 -8.11 1.31
N ALA A 144 8.02 -7.06 0.93
CA ALA A 144 8.47 -5.70 1.14
C ALA A 144 8.48 -5.51 2.64
N LEU A 145 9.63 -5.75 3.23
CA LEU A 145 9.78 -5.68 4.68
C LEU A 145 9.53 -4.24 5.13
N PRO A 146 8.69 -4.02 6.14
CA PRO A 146 8.60 -2.71 6.77
C PRO A 146 9.99 -2.15 7.08
N GLY A 147 10.18 -0.85 6.82
CA GLY A 147 11.48 -0.18 6.93
C GLY A 147 12.34 -0.20 5.66
N SER A 148 11.99 -0.98 4.63
CA SER A 148 12.70 -0.97 3.35
C SER A 148 12.49 0.35 2.61
N TRP A 149 13.56 0.89 2.03
CA TRP A 149 13.52 2.08 1.20
C TRP A 149 12.75 1.85 -0.11
N CYS A 150 11.96 2.84 -0.50
CA CYS A 150 11.23 2.90 -1.75
C CYS A 150 11.18 4.33 -2.27
N PHE A 151 10.77 4.51 -3.52
CA PHE A 151 10.49 5.83 -4.05
C PHE A 151 9.25 5.83 -4.94
N ALA A 152 8.49 6.90 -4.86
CA ALA A 152 7.27 7.14 -5.60
C ALA A 152 7.49 8.18 -6.69
N LEU A 153 6.91 7.97 -7.88
CA LEU A 153 6.90 8.93 -8.96
C LEU A 153 5.45 9.18 -9.42
N GLY A 154 5.16 10.43 -9.78
CA GLY A 154 3.84 10.80 -10.29
C GLY A 154 3.78 12.23 -10.79
N HIS A 155 2.59 12.63 -11.22
CA HIS A 155 2.29 13.96 -11.74
C HIS A 155 1.20 14.64 -10.89
N PRO A 156 1.51 15.07 -9.65
CA PRO A 156 0.53 15.74 -8.80
C PRO A 156 0.00 17.01 -9.46
N GLY A 157 -1.32 17.18 -9.50
CA GLY A 157 -1.96 18.29 -10.21
C GLY A 157 -1.86 18.21 -11.74
N GLY A 158 -1.31 17.09 -12.30
CA GLY A 158 -1.16 16.86 -13.73
C GLY A 158 0.24 17.12 -14.27
N PHE A 159 0.36 16.99 -15.59
CA PHE A 159 1.62 17.24 -16.30
C PHE A 159 1.98 18.73 -16.24
N ASP A 160 3.21 18.98 -15.83
CA ASP A 160 3.85 20.29 -15.84
C ASP A 160 5.25 20.12 -16.44
N LYS A 161 5.53 20.84 -17.51
CA LYS A 161 6.77 20.68 -18.29
C LYS A 161 8.01 21.16 -17.52
N GLU A 162 7.87 22.19 -16.71
CA GLU A 162 9.00 22.76 -15.95
C GLU A 162 9.32 21.92 -14.72
N ARG A 163 8.30 21.49 -14.00
CA ARG A 163 8.43 20.63 -12.81
C ARG A 163 8.81 19.20 -13.18
N GLY A 164 8.25 18.66 -14.28
CA GLY A 164 8.37 17.26 -14.64
C GLY A 164 7.63 16.31 -13.69
N VAL A 165 8.10 15.05 -13.65
CA VAL A 165 7.63 14.04 -12.69
C VAL A 165 8.16 14.36 -11.29
N VAL A 166 7.33 14.18 -10.27
CA VAL A 166 7.70 14.45 -8.87
C VAL A 166 8.17 13.18 -8.19
N LEU A 167 9.34 13.25 -7.57
CA LEU A 167 9.96 12.18 -6.78
C LEU A 167 9.67 12.36 -5.30
N ARG A 168 9.31 11.27 -4.62
CA ARG A 168 9.31 11.15 -3.16
C ARG A 168 10.08 9.89 -2.79
N VAL A 169 10.98 10.02 -1.84
CA VAL A 169 11.75 8.90 -1.29
C VAL A 169 11.23 8.64 0.12
N GLY A 170 10.99 7.40 0.44
CA GLY A 170 10.43 7.03 1.74
C GLY A 170 10.66 5.55 2.06
N LYS A 171 9.92 5.07 3.04
CA LYS A 171 9.98 3.69 3.52
C LYS A 171 8.63 3.02 3.47
N ILE A 172 8.66 1.71 3.28
CA ILE A 172 7.47 0.87 3.43
C ILE A 172 7.17 0.77 4.92
N ILE A 173 5.96 1.16 5.31
CA ILE A 173 5.47 1.11 6.70
C ILE A 173 4.80 -0.23 6.96
N ARG A 174 3.97 -0.68 6.01
CA ARG A 174 3.16 -1.89 6.14
C ARG A 174 2.92 -2.54 4.78
N GLN A 175 2.82 -3.87 4.78
CA GLN A 175 2.40 -4.66 3.63
C GLN A 175 1.25 -5.57 4.02
N THR A 176 0.27 -5.70 3.11
CA THR A 176 -0.76 -6.74 3.12
C THR A 176 -0.63 -7.60 1.86
N ALA A 177 -1.52 -8.58 1.67
CA ALA A 177 -1.56 -9.37 0.44
C ALA A 177 -1.77 -8.52 -0.83
N ASN A 178 -2.56 -7.44 -0.74
CA ASN A 178 -2.97 -6.65 -1.90
C ASN A 178 -2.46 -5.20 -1.88
N SER A 179 -1.87 -4.73 -0.78
CA SER A 179 -1.50 -3.32 -0.63
C SER A 179 -0.18 -3.10 0.09
N LEU A 180 0.42 -1.95 -0.19
CA LEU A 180 1.57 -1.39 0.49
C LEU A 180 1.18 -0.04 1.09
N GLN A 181 1.66 0.27 2.28
CA GLN A 181 1.58 1.58 2.91
C GLN A 181 2.99 2.15 3.02
N THR A 182 3.16 3.43 2.66
CA THR A 182 4.45 4.12 2.73
C THR A 182 4.32 5.50 3.39
N ASP A 183 5.45 6.10 3.74
CA ASP A 183 5.55 7.52 4.13
C ASP A 183 5.82 8.46 2.94
N CYS A 184 5.80 7.94 1.70
CA CYS A 184 5.84 8.76 0.49
C CYS A 184 4.54 9.55 0.34
N VAL A 185 4.54 10.83 0.67
CA VAL A 185 3.34 11.68 0.64
C VAL A 185 2.82 11.82 -0.78
N LEU A 186 1.63 11.27 -1.05
CA LEU A 186 0.94 11.37 -2.32
C LEU A 186 -0.01 12.59 -2.35
N MET A 187 -0.34 13.04 -3.55
CA MET A 187 -1.24 14.16 -3.79
C MET A 187 -2.20 13.82 -4.94
N GLY A 188 -3.27 14.61 -5.09
CA GLY A 188 -4.19 14.49 -6.24
C GLY A 188 -3.43 14.59 -7.56
N GLY A 189 -3.64 13.61 -8.47
CA GLY A 189 -2.91 13.44 -9.72
C GLY A 189 -1.80 12.38 -9.67
N ASP A 190 -1.35 11.95 -8.49
CA ASP A 190 -0.41 10.83 -8.36
C ASP A 190 -1.08 9.46 -8.55
N SER A 191 -2.41 9.37 -8.38
CA SER A 191 -3.19 8.13 -8.57
C SER A 191 -2.80 7.39 -9.84
N GLY A 192 -2.48 6.11 -9.73
CA GLY A 192 -2.00 5.27 -10.83
C GLY A 192 -0.50 5.34 -11.11
N GLY A 193 0.24 6.25 -10.49
CA GLY A 193 1.69 6.35 -10.60
C GLY A 193 2.42 5.20 -9.88
N PRO A 194 3.68 4.94 -10.24
CA PRO A 194 4.44 3.81 -9.72
C PRO A 194 5.13 4.08 -8.39
N LEU A 195 5.16 3.05 -7.54
CA LEU A 195 6.08 2.89 -6.42
C LEU A 195 7.20 1.93 -6.82
N PHE A 196 8.45 2.33 -6.61
CA PHE A 196 9.64 1.57 -6.96
C PHE A 196 10.43 1.08 -5.75
N ASN A 197 11.09 -0.07 -5.91
CA ASN A 197 12.18 -0.48 -5.02
C ASN A 197 13.52 0.16 -5.45
N LEU A 198 14.58 -0.03 -4.63
CA LEU A 198 15.93 0.47 -4.97
C LEU A 198 16.64 -0.30 -6.10
N LYS A 199 15.97 -1.25 -6.78
CA LYS A 199 16.43 -1.87 -8.02
C LYS A 199 15.81 -1.19 -9.25
N GLY A 200 14.88 -0.24 -9.07
CA GLY A 200 14.12 0.41 -10.14
C GLY A 200 12.99 -0.44 -10.70
N GLU A 201 12.52 -1.42 -9.95
CA GLU A 201 11.37 -2.25 -10.32
C GLU A 201 10.10 -1.74 -9.65
N VAL A 202 8.98 -1.75 -10.38
CA VAL A 202 7.66 -1.39 -9.82
C VAL A 202 7.22 -2.44 -8.82
N ILE A 203 6.94 -2.01 -7.59
CA ILE A 203 6.45 -2.85 -6.48
C ILE A 203 4.99 -2.54 -6.11
N GLY A 204 4.46 -1.41 -6.61
CA GLY A 204 3.07 -1.02 -6.37
C GLY A 204 2.64 0.15 -7.22
N ILE A 205 1.34 0.43 -7.23
CA ILE A 205 0.70 1.52 -7.97
C ILE A 205 -0.08 2.39 -6.98
N HIS A 206 0.08 3.71 -7.04
CA HIS A 206 -0.59 4.66 -6.15
C HIS A 206 -2.11 4.57 -6.30
N SER A 207 -2.80 4.42 -5.17
CA SER A 207 -4.26 4.22 -5.15
C SER A 207 -4.96 5.30 -4.33
N GLN A 208 -4.86 5.23 -3.01
CA GLN A 208 -5.64 6.08 -2.11
C GLN A 208 -4.75 6.96 -1.25
N ILE A 209 -5.21 8.19 -1.05
CA ILE A 209 -4.67 9.13 -0.07
C ILE A 209 -5.74 9.25 1.02
N TRP A 210 -5.38 8.91 2.25
CA TRP A 210 -6.24 9.14 3.40
C TRP A 210 -5.93 10.53 3.99
N GLU A 211 -6.87 11.13 4.68
CA GLU A 211 -6.74 12.48 5.27
C GLU A 211 -5.53 12.61 6.20
N GLN A 212 -5.07 11.52 6.80
CA GLN A 212 -3.84 11.45 7.56
C GLN A 212 -2.66 11.28 6.59
N ARG A 213 -1.75 12.24 6.57
CA ARG A 213 -0.59 12.33 5.64
C ARG A 213 0.35 11.12 5.66
N ASP A 214 0.21 10.24 6.63
CA ASP A 214 1.02 9.02 6.83
C ASP A 214 0.38 7.78 6.21
N HIS A 215 -0.83 7.87 5.67
CA HIS A 215 -1.57 6.73 5.11
C HIS A 215 -1.61 6.78 3.58
N ASN A 216 -0.43 6.78 2.96
CA ASN A 216 -0.32 6.69 1.50
C ASN A 216 -0.37 5.23 1.09
N MET A 217 -1.43 4.85 0.39
CA MET A 217 -1.72 3.46 0.03
C MET A 217 -1.44 3.20 -1.43
N HIS A 218 -0.85 2.04 -1.68
CA HIS A 218 -0.51 1.56 -3.02
C HIS A 218 -1.07 0.15 -3.19
N VAL A 219 -1.60 -0.14 -4.38
CA VAL A 219 -1.90 -1.53 -4.79
C VAL A 219 -0.57 -2.24 -4.98
N SER A 220 -0.35 -3.39 -4.32
CA SER A 220 0.86 -4.18 -4.53
C SER A 220 0.84 -4.84 -5.92
N MET A 221 1.96 -5.44 -6.34
CA MET A 221 1.98 -6.16 -7.62
C MET A 221 1.16 -7.46 -7.62
N ALA A 222 0.81 -8.02 -6.46
CA ALA A 222 0.09 -9.29 -6.38
C ALA A 222 -1.28 -9.29 -7.10
N PRO A 223 -2.17 -8.28 -6.95
CA PRO A 223 -3.40 -8.18 -7.73
C PRO A 223 -3.16 -8.16 -9.24
N PHE A 224 -2.19 -7.37 -9.71
CA PHE A 224 -1.86 -7.31 -11.12
C PHE A 224 -1.41 -8.65 -11.67
N LEU A 225 -0.52 -9.36 -10.96
CA LEU A 225 0.00 -10.65 -11.40
C LEU A 225 -1.08 -11.75 -11.37
N ARG A 226 -1.96 -11.73 -10.37
CA ARG A 226 -3.05 -12.70 -10.23
C ARG A 226 -4.09 -12.58 -11.33
N SER A 227 -4.44 -11.37 -11.72
CA SER A 227 -5.54 -11.07 -12.65
C SER A 227 -5.02 -10.51 -13.97
N TRP A 228 -3.80 -10.88 -14.35
CA TRP A 228 -3.12 -10.32 -15.52
C TRP A 228 -3.84 -10.61 -16.84
N ASP A 229 -4.20 -11.87 -17.07
CA ASP A 229 -4.80 -12.29 -18.33
C ASP A 229 -6.25 -11.78 -18.45
N GLU A 230 -6.99 -11.78 -17.36
CA GLU A 230 -8.33 -11.22 -17.29
C GLU A 230 -8.31 -9.71 -17.62
N MET A 231 -7.41 -8.96 -17.00
CA MET A 231 -7.28 -7.52 -17.27
C MET A 231 -6.79 -7.25 -18.69
N LYS A 232 -5.86 -8.05 -19.23
CA LYS A 232 -5.45 -7.95 -20.65
C LYS A 232 -6.60 -8.23 -21.61
N SER A 233 -7.50 -9.13 -21.26
CA SER A 233 -8.71 -9.47 -22.03
C SER A 233 -9.85 -8.47 -21.82
N SER A 234 -9.58 -7.30 -21.25
CA SER A 234 -10.55 -6.24 -20.99
C SER A 234 -11.70 -6.65 -20.04
N LEU A 235 -11.46 -7.64 -19.18
CA LEU A 235 -12.44 -8.04 -18.17
C LEU A 235 -12.43 -7.06 -17.00
N VAL A 236 -13.61 -6.84 -16.42
CA VAL A 236 -13.78 -6.09 -15.18
C VAL A 236 -13.88 -7.09 -14.04
N ILE A 237 -12.81 -7.19 -13.27
CA ILE A 237 -12.82 -7.99 -12.05
C ILE A 237 -13.50 -7.12 -11.00
N ARG A 238 -14.66 -7.57 -10.58
CA ARG A 238 -15.36 -7.00 -9.45
C ARG A 238 -15.29 -8.05 -8.35
N VAL A 239 -14.84 -7.70 -7.16
CA VAL A 239 -15.35 -8.42 -6.00
C VAL A 239 -16.84 -8.22 -6.05
N TRP A 240 -17.55 -9.32 -6.03
CA TRP A 240 -18.97 -9.39 -5.85
C TRP A 240 -19.34 -8.53 -4.61
N GLY A 241 -19.62 -7.24 -4.80
CA GLY A 241 -19.81 -6.31 -3.69
C GLY A 241 -20.33 -4.93 -4.01
N THR A 242 -20.50 -4.58 -5.30
CA THR A 242 -21.31 -3.43 -5.68
C THR A 242 -22.43 -3.93 -6.58
N GLY A 243 -23.46 -4.51 -5.97
CA GLY A 243 -24.73 -4.90 -6.62
C GLY A 243 -24.98 -6.39 -6.82
N SER A 244 -24.00 -7.31 -6.70
CA SER A 244 -24.23 -8.73 -6.95
C SER A 244 -23.51 -9.71 -5.98
N GLY A 245 -22.75 -9.21 -5.00
CA GLY A 245 -22.16 -10.04 -3.94
C GLY A 245 -23.15 -10.44 -2.87
N GLY A 246 -22.77 -11.43 -2.08
CA GLY A 246 -23.60 -11.91 -0.98
C GLY A 246 -23.94 -10.79 0.01
N TYR A 247 -25.20 -10.57 0.19
CA TYR A 247 -25.76 -9.62 1.16
C TYR A 247 -26.29 -10.40 2.37
N LEU A 248 -25.78 -10.03 3.55
CA LEU A 248 -26.19 -10.62 4.81
C LEU A 248 -27.32 -9.84 5.48
N GLY A 249 -27.26 -8.51 5.44
CA GLY A 249 -28.23 -7.61 6.08
C GLY A 249 -28.05 -7.50 7.59
N ALA A 250 -26.82 -7.46 8.05
CA ALA A 250 -26.46 -7.19 9.44
C ALA A 250 -25.35 -6.13 9.51
N ALA A 251 -25.44 -5.21 10.46
CA ALA A 251 -24.38 -4.32 10.83
C ALA A 251 -23.52 -4.99 11.91
N ILE A 252 -22.20 -4.93 11.76
CA ILE A 252 -21.23 -5.54 12.66
C ILE A 252 -20.13 -4.55 13.00
N ASP A 253 -19.58 -4.66 14.21
CA ASP A 253 -18.40 -3.92 14.63
C ASP A 253 -17.60 -4.74 15.66
N VAL A 254 -16.49 -4.19 16.11
CA VAL A 254 -15.64 -4.80 17.14
C VAL A 254 -16.08 -4.27 18.51
N ASN A 255 -16.49 -5.17 19.41
CA ASN A 255 -16.87 -4.80 20.77
C ASN A 255 -15.66 -4.48 21.66
N ALA A 256 -15.91 -4.05 22.91
CA ALA A 256 -14.88 -3.68 23.87
C ALA A 256 -13.89 -4.82 24.21
N ALA A 257 -14.27 -6.07 23.97
CA ALA A 257 -13.42 -7.25 24.16
C ALA A 257 -12.60 -7.61 22.88
N GLY A 258 -12.66 -6.77 21.83
CA GLY A 258 -11.96 -7.00 20.57
C GLY A 258 -12.60 -8.09 19.69
N LYS A 259 -13.84 -8.46 19.96
CA LYS A 259 -14.59 -9.50 19.21
C LYS A 259 -15.58 -8.86 18.25
N VAL A 260 -15.81 -9.53 17.11
CA VAL A 260 -16.79 -9.08 16.09
C VAL A 260 -18.19 -9.37 16.59
N GLU A 261 -18.98 -8.34 16.79
CA GLU A 261 -20.34 -8.39 17.32
C GLU A 261 -21.35 -7.85 16.32
N VAL A 262 -22.51 -8.47 16.27
CA VAL A 262 -23.66 -8.02 15.48
C VAL A 262 -24.33 -6.88 16.23
N LEU A 263 -24.33 -5.68 15.67
CA LEU A 263 -24.96 -4.49 16.24
C LEU A 263 -26.45 -4.40 15.89
N GLU A 264 -26.78 -4.74 14.64
CA GLU A 264 -28.13 -4.61 14.10
C GLU A 264 -28.37 -5.69 13.03
N VAL A 265 -29.59 -6.16 12.93
CA VAL A 265 -30.04 -7.07 11.89
C VAL A 265 -31.25 -6.45 11.19
N LEU A 266 -31.14 -6.25 9.88
CA LEU A 266 -32.18 -5.61 9.08
C LEU A 266 -33.38 -6.55 8.91
N GLU A 267 -34.57 -5.99 8.97
CA GLU A 267 -35.81 -6.72 8.79
C GLU A 267 -35.89 -7.33 7.37
N GLY A 268 -36.42 -8.56 7.27
CA GLY A 268 -36.51 -9.30 6.01
C GLY A 268 -35.19 -9.80 5.42
N SER A 269 -34.08 -9.48 6.04
CA SER A 269 -32.74 -9.83 5.57
C SER A 269 -32.42 -11.34 5.68
N PRO A 270 -31.40 -11.81 4.93
CA PRO A 270 -30.84 -13.16 5.11
C PRO A 270 -30.42 -13.44 6.56
N ALA A 271 -29.79 -12.48 7.21
CA ALA A 271 -29.38 -12.59 8.62
C ALA A 271 -30.57 -12.85 9.54
N GLN A 272 -31.66 -12.06 9.41
CA GLN A 272 -32.86 -12.26 10.20
C GLN A 272 -33.51 -13.63 9.94
N LYS A 273 -33.62 -14.02 8.68
CA LYS A 273 -34.20 -15.33 8.27
C LYS A 273 -33.39 -16.49 8.82
N ALA A 274 -32.11 -16.36 8.98
CA ALA A 274 -31.21 -17.35 9.58
C ALA A 274 -31.22 -17.34 11.11
N GLY A 275 -31.91 -16.38 11.75
CA GLY A 275 -31.99 -16.25 13.18
C GLY A 275 -30.77 -15.54 13.83
N LEU A 276 -30.00 -14.77 13.06
CA LEU A 276 -28.98 -13.89 13.61
C LEU A 276 -29.68 -12.70 14.33
N ILE A 277 -29.15 -12.29 15.47
CA ILE A 277 -29.70 -11.17 16.25
C ILE A 277 -28.60 -10.23 16.71
N ALA A 278 -28.96 -9.01 17.09
CA ALA A 278 -28.04 -8.08 17.73
C ALA A 278 -27.50 -8.67 19.04
N GLY A 279 -26.22 -8.46 19.31
CA GLY A 279 -25.48 -9.04 20.46
C GLY A 279 -24.81 -10.38 20.17
N ASP A 280 -25.06 -11.02 19.03
CA ASP A 280 -24.32 -12.23 18.62
C ASP A 280 -22.85 -11.87 18.37
N VAL A 281 -21.94 -12.63 18.95
CA VAL A 281 -20.50 -12.52 18.67
C VAL A 281 -20.12 -13.54 17.60
N VAL A 282 -19.66 -13.07 16.44
CA VAL A 282 -19.26 -13.94 15.32
C VAL A 282 -17.90 -14.54 15.61
N GLU A 283 -17.82 -15.86 15.83
CA GLU A 283 -16.57 -16.56 16.12
C GLU A 283 -15.93 -17.13 14.87
N ALA A 284 -16.72 -17.63 13.92
CA ALA A 284 -16.20 -18.21 12.69
C ALA A 284 -17.19 -18.09 11.51
N LEU A 285 -16.64 -18.04 10.31
CA LEU A 285 -17.33 -18.21 9.01
C LEU A 285 -16.81 -19.51 8.40
N GLU A 286 -17.68 -20.49 8.18
CA GLU A 286 -17.29 -21.87 7.88
C GLU A 286 -16.33 -22.40 8.97
N THR A 287 -15.14 -22.84 8.53
CA THR A 287 -14.06 -23.31 9.41
C THR A 287 -13.07 -22.21 9.78
N GLN A 288 -13.22 -20.99 9.26
CA GLN A 288 -12.26 -19.91 9.43
C GLN A 288 -12.64 -19.01 10.61
N PRO A 289 -11.76 -18.82 11.60
CA PRO A 289 -12.00 -17.89 12.69
C PRO A 289 -12.15 -16.45 12.16
N VAL A 290 -13.09 -15.69 12.73
CA VAL A 290 -13.31 -14.29 12.42
C VAL A 290 -12.53 -13.44 13.41
N SER A 291 -11.54 -12.68 12.93
CA SER A 291 -10.65 -11.85 13.75
C SER A 291 -10.91 -10.35 13.62
N SER A 292 -11.69 -9.92 12.61
CA SER A 292 -12.06 -8.51 12.45
C SER A 292 -13.36 -8.35 11.65
N ALA A 293 -14.08 -7.25 11.89
CA ALA A 293 -15.31 -6.91 11.17
C ALA A 293 -15.06 -6.75 9.65
N SER A 294 -13.92 -6.17 9.27
CA SER A 294 -13.53 -6.02 7.87
C SER A 294 -13.24 -7.36 7.19
N GLN A 295 -12.54 -8.29 7.87
CA GLN A 295 -12.32 -9.64 7.37
C GLN A 295 -13.65 -10.37 7.14
N PHE A 296 -14.56 -10.33 8.10
CA PHE A 296 -15.88 -10.96 8.00
C PHE A 296 -16.71 -10.35 6.86
N SER A 297 -16.83 -9.02 6.83
CA SER A 297 -17.57 -8.31 5.76
C SER A 297 -17.02 -8.64 4.37
N ASN A 298 -15.71 -8.69 4.22
CA ASN A 298 -15.08 -9.08 2.96
C ASN A 298 -15.36 -10.53 2.60
N ALA A 299 -15.27 -11.45 3.55
CA ALA A 299 -15.51 -12.87 3.32
C ALA A 299 -16.97 -13.18 2.91
N VAL A 300 -17.94 -12.44 3.45
CA VAL A 300 -19.35 -12.52 3.03
C VAL A 300 -19.53 -11.91 1.65
N ARG A 301 -18.96 -10.74 1.42
CA ARG A 301 -19.11 -9.95 0.20
C ARG A 301 -18.52 -10.60 -1.05
N VAL A 302 -17.49 -11.43 -0.92
CA VAL A 302 -16.87 -12.15 -2.05
C VAL A 302 -17.68 -13.37 -2.51
N ARG A 303 -18.69 -13.80 -1.75
CA ARG A 303 -19.53 -14.92 -2.10
C ARG A 303 -20.68 -14.48 -3.00
N PRO A 304 -21.15 -15.32 -3.93
CA PRO A 304 -22.29 -14.98 -4.77
C PRO A 304 -23.59 -14.91 -3.98
N ALA A 305 -24.53 -14.11 -4.46
CA ALA A 305 -25.91 -14.18 -3.99
C ALA A 305 -26.48 -15.57 -4.26
N GLY A 306 -27.20 -16.13 -3.28
CA GLY A 306 -27.71 -17.50 -3.31
C GLY A 306 -26.78 -18.51 -2.67
N ASP A 307 -25.53 -18.15 -2.38
CA ASP A 307 -24.60 -19.00 -1.65
C ASP A 307 -25.04 -19.20 -0.19
N GLU A 308 -24.83 -20.41 0.33
CA GLU A 308 -25.13 -20.72 1.73
C GLU A 308 -23.85 -20.73 2.55
N ILE A 309 -23.82 -19.95 3.62
CA ILE A 309 -22.69 -19.85 4.54
C ILE A 309 -23.06 -20.39 5.92
N LEU A 310 -22.09 -20.99 6.59
CA LEU A 310 -22.21 -21.41 7.99
C LEU A 310 -21.54 -20.38 8.89
N LEU A 311 -22.32 -19.74 9.76
CA LEU A 311 -21.83 -18.85 10.79
C LEU A 311 -21.81 -19.57 12.13
N ARG A 312 -20.70 -19.48 12.85
CA ARG A 312 -20.62 -19.85 14.26
C ARG A 312 -20.64 -18.58 15.08
N VAL A 313 -21.65 -18.45 15.94
CA VAL A 313 -21.84 -17.29 16.80
C VAL A 313 -21.93 -17.70 18.27
N LEU A 314 -21.41 -16.86 19.16
CA LEU A 314 -21.59 -17.00 20.58
C LEU A 314 -22.77 -16.12 21.01
N ARG A 315 -23.79 -16.72 21.60
CA ARG A 315 -24.99 -16.08 22.15
C ARG A 315 -25.28 -16.63 23.53
N ASP A 316 -25.44 -15.80 24.55
CA ASP A 316 -25.73 -16.21 25.93
C ASP A 316 -24.75 -17.29 26.44
N GLN A 317 -23.46 -17.12 26.16
CA GLN A 317 -22.37 -18.07 26.48
C GLN A 317 -22.50 -19.45 25.80
N ALA A 318 -23.41 -19.62 24.84
CA ALA A 318 -23.56 -20.84 24.05
C ALA A 318 -23.20 -20.58 22.60
N THR A 319 -22.37 -21.44 22.04
CA THR A 319 -22.04 -21.41 20.59
C THR A 319 -23.22 -21.96 19.81
N ARG A 320 -23.63 -21.25 18.75
CA ARG A 320 -24.68 -21.64 17.79
C ARG A 320 -24.14 -21.64 16.39
N GLU A 321 -24.64 -22.56 15.57
CA GLU A 321 -24.36 -22.61 14.13
C GLU A 321 -25.60 -22.14 13.38
N LEU A 322 -25.43 -21.13 12.52
CA LEU A 322 -26.49 -20.56 11.71
C LEU A 322 -26.15 -20.71 10.23
N ARG A 323 -27.06 -21.33 9.47
CA ARG A 323 -26.94 -21.41 8.00
C ARG A 323 -27.65 -20.23 7.38
N VAL A 324 -26.89 -19.43 6.64
CA VAL A 324 -27.39 -18.20 6.04
C VAL A 324 -27.31 -18.30 4.52
N LYS A 325 -28.43 -18.25 3.84
CA LYS A 325 -28.46 -18.15 2.38
C LYS A 325 -28.38 -16.67 2.00
N LEU A 326 -27.25 -16.26 1.44
CA LEU A 326 -26.97 -14.89 1.05
C LEU A 326 -27.94 -14.42 -0.05
N ALA A 327 -28.38 -13.16 0.01
CA ALA A 327 -29.20 -12.54 -1.04
C ALA A 327 -28.36 -11.59 -1.90
N SER A 328 -28.97 -11.09 -2.98
CA SER A 328 -28.47 -9.89 -3.65
C SER A 328 -28.78 -8.67 -2.78
N ARG A 329 -27.88 -7.69 -2.74
CA ARG A 329 -28.12 -6.44 -2.04
C ARG A 329 -29.35 -5.75 -2.64
N PRO A 330 -30.29 -5.27 -1.84
CA PRO A 330 -31.38 -4.42 -2.35
C PRO A 330 -30.78 -3.25 -3.12
N LYS A 331 -31.38 -2.89 -4.25
CA LYS A 331 -31.05 -1.62 -4.93
C LYS A 331 -31.46 -0.51 -3.97
N GLU A 332 -30.54 0.40 -3.68
CA GLU A 332 -30.91 1.66 -3.06
C GLU A 332 -31.86 2.35 -4.06
N ASP A 333 -33.11 2.62 -3.66
CA ASP A 333 -34.02 3.46 -4.43
C ASP A 333 -33.33 4.82 -4.52
N GLU A 334 -33.02 5.24 -5.75
CA GLU A 334 -32.60 6.60 -6.06
C GLU A 334 -33.77 7.53 -5.72
N GLY A 335 -33.74 8.04 -4.46
CA GLY A 335 -34.68 9.07 -4.00
C GLY A 335 -34.11 10.46 -4.30
#